data_0b30e73981d10b4efaa270d882fa15c9
#
_entry.id   0b30e73981d10b4efaa270d882fa15c9
#
_cell.length_a   1.000
_cell.length_b   1.000
_cell.length_c   1.000
_cell.angle_alpha   90.00
_cell.angle_beta   90.00
_cell.angle_gamma   90.00
#
_symmetry.space_group_name_H-M   'P 1'
#
loop_
_entity.id
_entity.type
_entity.pdbx_description
1 polymer ?
#
loop_
_entity_poly.entity_id
_entity_poly.type
_entity_poly.pdbx_seq_one_letter_code
_entity_poly.pdbx_strand_id
1 'polypeptide(L)'
;MIMEPLHHHILLMKLLFVCLLGTGDGARILAPFFLPVKSHFMMTDAIIRELVKRGHEVTFITPLSLAKENLGPNYREILLPKYDTWADISAMMKTKSALDMIDMSKLTHMRLAQHIGIKSTDFALAHSEVQELIYAKDKKGKFDLLLVEQFHNEGALMLGYIYEIPAITIATFAYANYFSQVFGFVNPLSYVPNVFLSCTDRMSLWERLENVVISTAEDVVREVSYYPQQDAVIRKHFSSLLPRVPTVKQLEQNISVILLNSYMPLTSPRPMTQNMISVGGLHILPPKPLPEHIKNYLDSAEHGAIYFSLGSQVRSADMPMEKLQIFLEVFASLKQRVLWKFEDDQLPNLPDNVKVEKWLPQADILAHPNVKVFIAHGGLFGMQEAVYHAVPVLGMPFYFDQDINIKAGQAAGYAIGLDYRTISKDQLKSALHALLTDPKYQANMMKASRIFRDRPLGAMDTAMYWINYVVEHRGAPHLVAAGVHLPWYQFYLLDISAIILAISLLPILTLYAVSRNIKSFREIRALKKVAKTE
;
A
#
# COMPACT_ATOMS: atom_id res chain seq x y z
N MET A 1 20.97 52.79 -23.63
CA MET A 1 22.13 52.13 -23.05
C MET A 1 22.08 52.24 -21.52
N ILE A 2 20.99 51.81 -20.85
CA ILE A 2 20.83 51.84 -19.36
C ILE A 2 20.02 50.58 -18.86
N MET A 3 19.93 49.50 -19.61
CA MET A 3 19.15 48.32 -19.17
C MET A 3 19.98 47.07 -18.77
N GLU A 4 21.28 47.08 -18.93
CA GLU A 4 22.12 45.91 -18.57
C GLU A 4 22.42 45.70 -17.06
N PRO A 5 22.54 46.76 -16.19
CA PRO A 5 22.85 46.47 -14.78
C PRO A 5 21.68 45.87 -13.98
N LEU A 6 20.42 46.09 -14.39
CA LEU A 6 19.26 45.60 -13.64
C LEU A 6 19.09 44.05 -13.76
N HIS A 7 19.42 43.51 -14.93
CA HIS A 7 19.38 42.05 -15.15
C HIS A 7 20.45 41.30 -14.33
N HIS A 8 21.64 41.87 -14.19
CA HIS A 8 22.72 41.31 -13.37
C HIS A 8 22.37 41.34 -11.88
N HIS A 9 21.76 42.40 -11.38
CA HIS A 9 21.32 42.46 -9.99
C HIS A 9 20.16 41.53 -9.68
N ILE A 10 19.21 41.33 -10.61
CA ILE A 10 18.11 40.38 -10.46
C ILE A 10 18.66 38.93 -10.51
N LEU A 11 19.64 38.63 -11.36
CA LEU A 11 20.30 37.33 -11.42
C LEU A 11 21.13 37.06 -10.16
N LEU A 12 21.89 38.08 -9.66
CA LEU A 12 22.62 37.97 -8.40
C LEU A 12 21.69 37.85 -7.19
N MET A 13 20.57 38.56 -7.15
CA MET A 13 19.55 38.38 -6.11
C MET A 13 18.87 37.02 -6.19
N LYS A 14 18.61 36.51 -7.39
CA LYS A 14 18.12 35.11 -7.55
C LYS A 14 19.16 34.10 -7.14
N LEU A 15 20.43 34.27 -7.46
CA LEU A 15 21.52 33.41 -6.98
C LEU A 15 21.73 33.56 -5.47
N LEU A 16 21.70 34.75 -4.89
CA LEU A 16 21.75 34.95 -3.44
C LEU A 16 20.51 34.37 -2.74
N PHE A 17 19.32 34.50 -3.34
CA PHE A 17 18.08 33.93 -2.81
C PHE A 17 18.09 32.39 -2.90
N VAL A 18 18.69 31.83 -3.96
CA VAL A 18 18.95 30.38 -4.07
C VAL A 18 20.04 29.92 -3.08
N CYS A 19 21.05 30.74 -2.80
CA CYS A 19 22.07 30.47 -1.78
C CYS A 19 21.59 30.73 -0.34
N LEU A 20 20.56 31.54 -0.13
CA LEU A 20 19.93 31.80 1.17
C LEU A 20 18.76 30.85 1.46
N LEU A 21 18.27 30.12 0.45
CA LEU A 21 17.34 29.01 0.61
C LEU A 21 18.11 27.71 0.85
N GLY A 22 18.75 27.60 2.02
CA GLY A 22 19.08 26.35 2.65
C GLY A 22 20.44 25.74 2.37
N THR A 23 21.47 26.24 3.05
CA THR A 23 22.43 25.35 3.71
C THR A 23 21.95 25.08 5.14
N GLY A 24 20.75 24.60 5.29
CA GLY A 24 20.40 23.82 6.48
C GLY A 24 21.21 22.52 6.38
N ASP A 25 21.99 22.20 7.40
CA ASP A 25 22.64 20.89 7.49
C ASP A 25 21.57 19.82 7.22
N GLY A 26 21.88 18.87 6.28
CA GLY A 26 20.92 17.85 5.90
C GLY A 26 20.49 17.04 7.14
N ALA A 27 19.22 16.70 7.24
CA ALA A 27 18.72 15.90 8.36
C ALA A 27 19.32 14.49 8.34
N ARG A 28 19.56 13.91 9.52
CA ARG A 28 20.03 12.55 9.71
C ARG A 28 18.85 11.60 9.86
N ILE A 29 18.63 10.78 8.86
CA ILE A 29 17.43 9.95 8.73
C ILE A 29 17.79 8.48 8.98
N LEU A 30 17.08 7.84 9.91
CA LEU A 30 17.12 6.40 10.10
C LEU A 30 15.96 5.76 9.32
N ALA A 31 16.28 4.88 8.38
CA ALA A 31 15.30 4.32 7.46
C ALA A 31 15.30 2.77 7.50
N PRO A 32 14.59 2.13 8.46
CA PRO A 32 14.44 0.68 8.52
C PRO A 32 13.34 0.17 7.59
N PHE A 33 13.73 -0.60 6.56
CA PHE A 33 12.85 -1.30 5.65
C PHE A 33 13.20 -2.79 5.67
N PHE A 34 12.37 -3.58 6.32
CA PHE A 34 12.70 -4.97 6.67
C PHE A 34 12.21 -6.02 5.65
N LEU A 35 11.31 -5.62 4.75
CA LEU A 35 10.68 -6.56 3.84
C LEU A 35 11.52 -6.78 2.57
N PRO A 36 11.88 -8.03 2.23
CA PRO A 36 12.63 -8.35 1.01
C PRO A 36 11.72 -8.44 -0.24
N VAL A 37 10.79 -7.49 -0.38
CA VAL A 37 9.82 -7.43 -1.49
C VAL A 37 10.24 -6.36 -2.48
N LYS A 38 10.60 -6.77 -3.71
CA LYS A 38 11.15 -5.86 -4.73
C LYS A 38 10.24 -4.68 -5.07
N SER A 39 8.92 -4.88 -5.15
CA SER A 39 7.99 -3.79 -5.45
C SER A 39 7.97 -2.74 -4.34
N HIS A 40 7.96 -3.16 -3.08
CA HIS A 40 8.04 -2.25 -1.94
C HIS A 40 9.37 -1.48 -1.93
N PHE A 41 10.45 -2.19 -2.26
CA PHE A 41 11.78 -1.61 -2.36
C PHE A 41 11.87 -0.53 -3.44
N MET A 42 11.16 -0.62 -4.57
CA MET A 42 11.16 0.41 -5.63
C MET A 42 10.74 1.79 -5.11
N MET A 43 9.73 1.85 -4.26
CA MET A 43 9.27 3.11 -3.67
C MET A 43 10.28 3.64 -2.65
N THR A 44 10.79 2.77 -1.80
CA THR A 44 11.74 3.15 -0.76
C THR A 44 13.09 3.55 -1.34
N ASP A 45 13.59 2.81 -2.34
CA ASP A 45 14.79 3.15 -3.10
C ASP A 45 14.70 4.56 -3.71
N ALA A 46 13.59 4.87 -4.39
CA ALA A 46 13.38 6.18 -4.98
C ALA A 46 13.44 7.32 -3.93
N ILE A 47 12.83 7.12 -2.75
CA ILE A 47 12.86 8.07 -1.65
C ILE A 47 14.28 8.22 -1.08
N ILE A 48 14.98 7.12 -0.80
CA ILE A 48 16.33 7.13 -0.24
C ILE A 48 17.30 7.88 -1.16
N ARG A 49 17.27 7.60 -2.47
CA ARG A 49 18.08 8.31 -3.46
C ARG A 49 17.82 9.81 -3.48
N GLU A 50 16.55 10.19 -3.46
CA GLU A 50 16.19 11.61 -3.50
C GLU A 50 16.57 12.33 -2.19
N LEU A 51 16.46 11.67 -1.04
CA LEU A 51 16.93 12.21 0.24
C LEU A 51 18.44 12.47 0.24
N VAL A 52 19.23 11.48 -0.17
CA VAL A 52 20.70 11.64 -0.27
C VAL A 52 21.07 12.73 -1.28
N LYS A 53 20.41 12.77 -2.44
CA LYS A 53 20.61 13.79 -3.47
C LYS A 53 20.31 15.21 -2.95
N ARG A 54 19.32 15.36 -2.03
CA ARG A 54 18.97 16.65 -1.38
C ARG A 54 19.87 16.98 -0.19
N GLY A 55 20.90 16.18 0.09
CA GLY A 55 21.92 16.45 1.11
C GLY A 55 21.60 15.89 2.50
N HIS A 56 20.55 15.08 2.66
CA HIS A 56 20.28 14.38 3.93
C HIS A 56 21.27 13.23 4.14
N GLU A 57 21.62 12.98 5.40
CA GLU A 57 22.38 11.79 5.79
C GLU A 57 21.41 10.64 6.06
N VAL A 58 21.54 9.53 5.34
CA VAL A 58 20.62 8.41 5.46
C VAL A 58 21.33 7.16 5.95
N THR A 59 20.88 6.61 7.08
CA THR A 59 21.22 5.24 7.52
C THR A 59 20.07 4.32 7.11
N PHE A 60 20.30 3.51 6.08
CA PHE A 60 19.30 2.63 5.49
C PHE A 60 19.52 1.19 5.95
N ILE A 61 18.52 0.61 6.65
CA ILE A 61 18.52 -0.80 7.06
C ILE A 61 17.65 -1.56 6.08
N THR A 62 18.22 -2.45 5.29
CA THR A 62 17.52 -3.04 4.14
C THR A 62 18.01 -4.45 3.82
N PRO A 63 17.12 -5.37 3.36
CA PRO A 63 17.51 -6.66 2.80
C PRO A 63 17.97 -6.59 1.33
N LEU A 64 17.82 -5.43 0.65
CA LEU A 64 18.15 -5.24 -0.74
C LEU A 64 19.14 -4.07 -0.89
N SER A 65 20.36 -4.36 -1.37
CA SER A 65 21.45 -3.39 -1.38
C SER A 65 21.34 -2.35 -2.50
N LEU A 66 21.68 -1.10 -2.15
CA LEU A 66 21.95 0.02 -3.05
C LEU A 66 23.45 0.33 -3.18
N ALA A 67 24.33 -0.43 -2.54
CA ALA A 67 25.77 -0.15 -2.48
C ALA A 67 26.44 -0.03 -3.87
N LYS A 68 25.92 -0.74 -4.89
CA LYS A 68 26.43 -0.66 -6.27
C LYS A 68 26.24 0.71 -6.93
N GLU A 69 25.34 1.54 -6.40
CA GLU A 69 24.95 2.82 -6.98
C GLU A 69 25.86 3.97 -6.53
N ASN A 70 26.75 3.74 -5.57
CA ASN A 70 27.67 4.73 -5.01
C ASN A 70 26.98 6.08 -4.69
N LEU A 71 26.04 6.06 -3.75
CA LEU A 71 25.24 7.23 -3.37
C LEU A 71 26.01 8.34 -2.62
N GLY A 72 27.32 8.14 -2.38
CA GLY A 72 28.22 9.11 -1.76
C GLY A 72 28.29 9.01 -0.23
N PRO A 73 28.98 9.96 0.44
CA PRO A 73 29.33 9.86 1.86
C PRO A 73 28.13 10.00 2.82
N ASN A 74 27.03 10.60 2.36
CA ASN A 74 25.83 10.80 3.16
C ASN A 74 24.93 9.54 3.21
N TYR A 75 25.37 8.44 2.61
CA TYR A 75 24.63 7.18 2.61
C TYR A 75 25.40 6.11 3.40
N ARG A 76 24.73 5.56 4.41
CA ARG A 76 25.17 4.38 5.15
C ARG A 76 24.15 3.26 4.98
N GLU A 77 24.59 2.08 4.57
CA GLU A 77 23.76 0.89 4.45
C GLU A 77 24.07 -0.10 5.57
N ILE A 78 23.04 -0.61 6.20
CA ILE A 78 23.07 -1.81 7.04
C ILE A 78 22.32 -2.88 6.25
N LEU A 79 23.08 -3.75 5.60
CA LEU A 79 22.53 -4.80 4.74
C LEU A 79 22.12 -5.99 5.59
N LEU A 80 20.83 -6.25 5.68
CA LEU A 80 20.31 -7.44 6.35
C LEU A 80 20.61 -8.69 5.51
N PRO A 81 20.89 -9.84 6.14
CA PRO A 81 20.98 -11.10 5.44
C PRO A 81 19.67 -11.39 4.68
N LYS A 82 19.77 -12.17 3.61
CA LYS A 82 18.60 -12.56 2.84
C LYS A 82 17.67 -13.40 3.72
N TYR A 83 16.55 -12.83 4.11
CA TYR A 83 15.44 -13.56 4.74
C TYR A 83 14.58 -14.20 3.66
N ASP A 84 14.47 -15.52 3.69
CA ASP A 84 13.66 -16.26 2.72
C ASP A 84 12.18 -16.27 3.14
N THR A 85 11.49 -15.17 2.83
CA THR A 85 10.05 -15.05 3.08
C THR A 85 9.25 -16.12 2.35
N TRP A 86 9.75 -16.61 1.20
CA TRP A 86 9.05 -17.62 0.44
C TRP A 86 9.13 -19.00 1.12
N ALA A 87 10.26 -19.35 1.71
CA ALA A 87 10.38 -20.57 2.49
C ALA A 87 9.38 -20.61 3.66
N ASP A 88 9.22 -19.47 4.37
CA ASP A 88 8.23 -19.33 5.45
C ASP A 88 6.79 -19.45 4.93
N ILE A 89 6.47 -18.76 3.82
CA ILE A 89 5.16 -18.80 3.18
C ILE A 89 4.82 -20.23 2.75
N SER A 90 5.75 -20.89 2.05
CA SER A 90 5.55 -22.24 1.52
C SER A 90 5.38 -23.28 2.62
N ALA A 91 6.14 -23.14 3.71
CA ALA A 91 6.01 -24.01 4.90
C ALA A 91 4.67 -23.81 5.61
N MET A 92 4.26 -22.55 5.82
CA MET A 92 3.00 -22.21 6.49
C MET A 92 1.78 -22.62 5.67
N MET A 93 1.82 -22.41 4.35
CA MET A 93 0.69 -22.57 3.44
C MET A 93 0.69 -23.91 2.69
N LYS A 94 1.77 -24.70 2.81
CA LYS A 94 1.98 -25.96 2.05
C LYS A 94 1.84 -25.75 0.53
N THR A 95 2.25 -24.58 0.03
CA THR A 95 2.19 -24.22 -1.38
C THR A 95 3.56 -24.30 -2.04
N LYS A 96 3.59 -24.58 -3.35
CA LYS A 96 4.83 -24.70 -4.13
C LYS A 96 5.09 -23.45 -4.99
N SER A 97 4.06 -22.68 -5.30
CA SER A 97 4.14 -21.51 -6.15
C SER A 97 3.24 -20.37 -5.65
N ALA A 98 3.60 -19.13 -5.95
CA ALA A 98 2.75 -17.97 -5.73
C ALA A 98 1.44 -18.03 -6.53
N LEU A 99 1.37 -18.82 -7.59
CA LEU A 99 0.13 -19.08 -8.35
C LEU A 99 -0.95 -19.77 -7.49
N ASP A 100 -0.53 -20.65 -6.56
CA ASP A 100 -1.45 -21.38 -5.69
C ASP A 100 -2.16 -20.48 -4.67
N MET A 101 -1.65 -19.24 -4.48
CA MET A 101 -2.26 -18.28 -3.56
C MET A 101 -3.63 -17.78 -4.03
N ILE A 102 -3.97 -17.97 -5.32
CA ILE A 102 -5.26 -17.58 -5.89
C ILE A 102 -6.44 -18.29 -5.21
N ASP A 103 -6.22 -19.48 -4.65
CA ASP A 103 -7.25 -20.29 -3.99
C ASP A 103 -7.36 -20.03 -2.48
N MET A 104 -6.54 -19.15 -1.94
CA MET A 104 -6.54 -18.82 -0.52
C MET A 104 -7.70 -17.89 -0.13
N SER A 105 -8.24 -18.13 1.07
CA SER A 105 -9.24 -17.23 1.64
C SER A 105 -8.68 -15.84 1.95
N LYS A 106 -9.52 -14.83 1.96
CA LYS A 106 -9.15 -13.44 2.31
C LYS A 106 -8.53 -13.34 3.71
N LEU A 107 -9.06 -14.11 4.68
CA LEU A 107 -8.49 -14.18 6.03
C LEU A 107 -7.09 -14.82 6.04
N THR A 108 -6.85 -15.77 5.14
CA THR A 108 -5.51 -16.36 4.98
C THR A 108 -4.51 -15.34 4.44
N HIS A 109 -4.89 -14.54 3.44
CA HIS A 109 -4.05 -13.45 2.94
C HIS A 109 -3.71 -12.42 4.03
N MET A 110 -4.68 -12.03 4.87
CA MET A 110 -4.44 -11.12 6.01
C MET A 110 -3.43 -11.70 7.00
N ARG A 111 -3.63 -12.96 7.43
CA ARG A 111 -2.72 -13.65 8.36
C ARG A 111 -1.33 -13.81 7.77
N LEU A 112 -1.24 -14.07 6.49
CA LEU A 112 0.03 -14.19 5.78
C LEU A 112 0.80 -12.86 5.79
N ALA A 113 0.13 -11.74 5.45
CA ALA A 113 0.75 -10.41 5.49
C ALA A 113 1.27 -10.08 6.90
N GLN A 114 0.47 -10.34 7.94
CA GLN A 114 0.87 -10.15 9.35
C GLN A 114 2.06 -11.04 9.72
N HIS A 115 2.02 -12.32 9.36
CA HIS A 115 3.11 -13.26 9.64
C HIS A 115 4.44 -12.81 9.02
N ILE A 116 4.42 -12.41 7.75
CA ILE A 116 5.61 -11.92 7.04
C ILE A 116 6.18 -10.68 7.75
N GLY A 117 5.33 -9.71 8.09
CA GLY A 117 5.76 -8.47 8.75
C GLY A 117 6.35 -8.73 10.14
N ILE A 118 5.70 -9.57 10.97
CA ILE A 118 6.18 -9.93 12.31
C ILE A 118 7.54 -10.63 12.23
N LYS A 119 7.67 -11.63 11.35
CA LYS A 119 8.91 -12.39 11.18
C LYS A 119 10.05 -11.54 10.64
N SER A 120 9.78 -10.70 9.64
CA SER A 120 10.78 -9.76 9.12
C SER A 120 11.25 -8.77 10.18
N THR A 121 10.35 -8.32 11.06
CA THR A 121 10.69 -7.44 12.17
C THR A 121 11.61 -8.15 13.18
N ASP A 122 11.26 -9.35 13.62
CA ASP A 122 12.07 -10.13 14.58
C ASP A 122 13.45 -10.43 14.02
N PHE A 123 13.51 -10.84 12.74
CA PHE A 123 14.75 -11.13 12.03
C PHE A 123 15.66 -9.91 11.92
N ALA A 124 15.11 -8.78 11.50
CA ALA A 124 15.87 -7.55 11.32
C ALA A 124 16.39 -6.98 12.65
N LEU A 125 15.54 -6.97 13.68
CA LEU A 125 15.93 -6.49 15.00
C LEU A 125 17.00 -7.38 15.67
N ALA A 126 17.10 -8.66 15.30
CA ALA A 126 18.13 -9.58 15.78
C ALA A 126 19.50 -9.37 15.11
N HIS A 127 19.58 -8.62 14.01
CA HIS A 127 20.84 -8.41 13.27
C HIS A 127 21.86 -7.63 14.10
N SER A 128 23.13 -8.03 14.09
CA SER A 128 24.18 -7.47 14.95
C SER A 128 24.33 -5.94 14.85
N GLU A 129 24.41 -5.39 13.65
CA GLU A 129 24.52 -3.94 13.45
C GLU A 129 23.23 -3.18 13.87
N VAL A 130 22.05 -3.81 13.78
CA VAL A 130 20.82 -3.24 14.32
C VAL A 130 20.81 -3.28 15.85
N GLN A 131 21.33 -4.35 16.44
CA GLN A 131 21.54 -4.44 17.90
C GLN A 131 22.53 -3.38 18.38
N GLU A 132 23.60 -3.09 17.63
CA GLU A 132 24.53 -1.98 17.95
C GLU A 132 23.80 -0.63 17.98
N LEU A 133 22.86 -0.39 17.05
CA LEU A 133 22.01 0.80 17.11
C LEU A 133 21.08 0.80 18.33
N ILE A 134 20.46 -0.33 18.65
CA ILE A 134 19.56 -0.47 19.79
C ILE A 134 20.29 -0.19 21.11
N TYR A 135 21.51 -0.70 21.27
CA TYR A 135 22.29 -0.58 22.51
C TYR A 135 23.32 0.56 22.49
N ALA A 136 23.31 1.41 21.46
CA ALA A 136 24.19 2.58 21.41
C ALA A 136 24.01 3.44 22.68
N LYS A 137 25.10 3.93 23.28
CA LYS A 137 25.07 4.77 24.47
C LYS A 137 24.59 6.18 24.15
N ASP A 138 25.08 6.75 23.06
CA ASP A 138 24.77 8.11 22.61
C ASP A 138 23.68 8.08 21.54
N LYS A 139 22.43 8.13 21.98
CA LYS A 139 21.26 8.12 21.08
C LYS A 139 20.75 9.53 20.77
N LYS A 140 20.76 10.41 21.76
CA LYS A 140 20.21 11.75 21.64
C LYS A 140 20.94 12.57 20.56
N GLY A 141 20.17 13.08 19.61
CA GLY A 141 20.70 13.88 18.51
C GLY A 141 21.52 13.10 17.48
N LYS A 142 21.46 11.77 17.47
CA LYS A 142 22.11 10.95 16.43
C LYS A 142 21.31 10.91 15.14
N PHE A 143 20.00 10.94 15.24
CA PHE A 143 19.06 11.02 14.13
C PHE A 143 18.04 12.11 14.38
N ASP A 144 17.40 12.60 13.34
CA ASP A 144 16.40 13.66 13.37
C ASP A 144 15.02 13.15 12.93
N LEU A 145 14.96 12.02 12.21
CA LEU A 145 13.74 11.42 11.70
C LEU A 145 13.88 9.90 11.58
N LEU A 146 12.80 9.19 11.91
CA LEU A 146 12.59 7.79 11.53
C LEU A 146 11.67 7.73 10.30
N LEU A 147 12.12 7.02 9.25
CA LEU A 147 11.34 6.75 8.06
C LEU A 147 11.15 5.24 7.92
N VAL A 148 9.95 4.70 8.14
CA VAL A 148 9.69 3.26 8.23
C VAL A 148 8.53 2.83 7.34
N GLU A 149 8.61 1.64 6.77
CA GLU A 149 7.48 1.06 6.07
C GLU A 149 6.39 0.62 7.05
N GLN A 150 5.13 0.82 6.69
CA GLN A 150 3.96 0.35 7.45
C GLN A 150 3.29 -0.81 6.73
N PHE A 151 3.83 -2.01 6.97
CA PHE A 151 3.32 -3.26 6.40
C PHE A 151 3.43 -4.39 7.42
N HIS A 152 2.69 -4.28 8.53
CA HIS A 152 2.72 -5.23 9.65
C HIS A 152 4.12 -5.43 10.29
N ASN A 153 5.00 -4.45 10.16
CA ASN A 153 6.36 -4.41 10.69
C ASN A 153 6.56 -3.20 11.63
N GLU A 154 5.48 -2.70 12.20
CA GLU A 154 5.45 -1.48 13.01
C GLU A 154 6.27 -1.59 14.32
N GLY A 155 6.76 -2.78 14.67
CA GLY A 155 7.78 -2.93 15.72
C GLY A 155 9.05 -2.13 15.45
N ALA A 156 9.35 -1.79 14.19
CA ALA A 156 10.43 -0.89 13.79
C ALA A 156 10.28 0.54 14.37
N LEU A 157 9.06 0.97 14.72
CA LEU A 157 8.80 2.26 15.37
C LEU A 157 9.51 2.40 16.74
N MET A 158 9.89 1.26 17.35
CA MET A 158 10.71 1.26 18.57
C MET A 158 12.05 2.00 18.39
N LEU A 159 12.62 1.98 17.18
CA LEU A 159 13.84 2.74 16.90
C LEU A 159 13.60 4.26 17.06
N GLY A 160 12.46 4.76 16.56
CA GLY A 160 12.09 6.16 16.78
C GLY A 160 11.90 6.49 18.27
N TYR A 161 11.27 5.57 19.00
CA TYR A 161 11.04 5.74 20.45
C TYR A 161 12.34 5.83 21.26
N ILE A 162 13.30 4.92 21.03
CA ILE A 162 14.57 4.92 21.78
C ILE A 162 15.52 6.06 21.39
N TYR A 163 15.36 6.64 20.20
CA TYR A 163 16.12 7.80 19.74
C TYR A 163 15.40 9.13 20.01
N GLU A 164 14.16 9.10 20.51
CA GLU A 164 13.32 10.27 20.78
C GLU A 164 13.12 11.17 19.55
N ILE A 165 12.89 10.53 18.38
CA ILE A 165 12.71 11.21 17.11
C ILE A 165 11.33 10.97 16.52
N PRO A 166 10.78 11.93 15.74
CA PRO A 166 9.51 11.75 15.06
C PRO A 166 9.59 10.63 14.00
N ALA A 167 8.43 10.02 13.71
CA ALA A 167 8.31 8.98 12.72
C ALA A 167 7.39 9.40 11.57
N ILE A 168 7.84 9.12 10.35
CA ILE A 168 7.03 9.07 9.15
C ILE A 168 6.92 7.62 8.71
N THR A 169 5.72 7.18 8.38
CA THR A 169 5.52 5.86 7.81
C THR A 169 5.23 5.92 6.32
N ILE A 170 5.55 4.85 5.61
CA ILE A 170 5.30 4.70 4.18
C ILE A 170 4.44 3.46 3.97
N ALA A 171 3.25 3.63 3.40
CA ALA A 171 2.44 2.52 2.92
C ALA A 171 2.75 2.29 1.45
N THR A 172 3.40 1.19 1.13
CA THR A 172 3.74 0.80 -0.23
C THR A 172 2.54 0.29 -1.03
N PHE A 173 1.45 -0.04 -0.35
CA PHE A 173 0.12 -0.28 -0.92
C PHE A 173 -0.76 0.98 -0.77
N ALA A 174 -1.91 1.03 -1.47
CA ALA A 174 -2.69 2.25 -1.57
C ALA A 174 -3.31 2.69 -0.23
N TYR A 175 -4.02 1.78 0.42
CA TYR A 175 -4.79 2.06 1.63
C TYR A 175 -5.17 0.75 2.32
N ALA A 176 -5.12 0.73 3.65
CA ALA A 176 -5.63 -0.38 4.45
C ALA A 176 -6.72 0.12 5.41
N ASN A 177 -7.75 -0.69 5.63
CA ASN A 177 -8.89 -0.29 6.46
C ASN A 177 -8.48 0.01 7.90
N TYR A 178 -7.48 -0.69 8.44
CA TYR A 178 -6.96 -0.46 9.78
C TYR A 178 -6.30 0.92 9.97
N PHE A 179 -5.96 1.65 8.90
CA PHE A 179 -5.47 3.03 9.03
C PHE A 179 -6.49 3.95 9.69
N SER A 180 -7.78 3.65 9.59
CA SER A 180 -8.81 4.40 10.31
C SER A 180 -8.61 4.38 11.82
N GLN A 181 -8.15 3.25 12.38
CA GLN A 181 -7.84 3.12 13.81
C GLN A 181 -6.51 3.80 14.15
N VAL A 182 -5.49 3.62 13.32
CA VAL A 182 -4.15 4.20 13.53
C VAL A 182 -4.19 5.73 13.46
N PHE A 183 -4.97 6.30 12.53
CA PHE A 183 -5.04 7.75 12.30
C PHE A 183 -6.31 8.41 12.85
N GLY A 184 -7.13 7.68 13.61
CA GLY A 184 -8.21 8.23 14.45
C GLY A 184 -9.41 8.78 13.69
N PHE A 185 -9.88 8.11 12.63
CA PHE A 185 -11.11 8.46 11.91
C PHE A 185 -12.00 7.25 11.66
N VAL A 186 -13.29 7.46 11.43
CA VAL A 186 -14.24 6.38 11.13
C VAL A 186 -14.21 6.06 9.65
N ASN A 187 -13.95 4.79 9.31
CA ASN A 187 -13.98 4.32 7.94
C ASN A 187 -15.42 3.94 7.53
N PRO A 188 -16.02 4.60 6.51
CA PRO A 188 -17.38 4.28 6.09
C PRO A 188 -17.42 3.01 5.23
N LEU A 189 -17.62 1.86 5.89
CA LEU A 189 -17.67 0.54 5.24
C LEU A 189 -18.79 0.38 4.19
N SER A 190 -19.70 1.33 4.10
CA SER A 190 -20.76 1.34 3.08
C SER A 190 -20.27 1.63 1.67
N TYR A 191 -19.12 2.31 1.51
CA TYR A 191 -18.56 2.67 0.21
C TYR A 191 -17.01 2.64 0.15
N VAL A 192 -16.32 2.40 1.26
CA VAL A 192 -14.86 2.18 1.27
C VAL A 192 -14.60 0.68 1.34
N PRO A 193 -14.19 0.05 0.23
CA PRO A 193 -13.94 -1.38 0.20
C PRO A 193 -12.65 -1.75 0.93
N ASN A 194 -12.66 -2.93 1.54
CA ASN A 194 -11.45 -3.54 2.09
C ASN A 194 -10.51 -3.95 0.94
N VAL A 195 -9.21 -3.74 1.14
CA VAL A 195 -8.17 -3.99 0.12
C VAL A 195 -8.12 -5.44 -0.38
N PHE A 196 -8.59 -6.39 0.43
CA PHE A 196 -8.63 -7.81 0.06
C PHE A 196 -9.89 -8.22 -0.74
N LEU A 197 -10.80 -7.30 -1.02
CA LEU A 197 -12.05 -7.60 -1.73
C LEU A 197 -11.97 -7.27 -3.22
N SER A 198 -12.79 -7.97 -4.00
CA SER A 198 -12.94 -7.74 -5.44
C SER A 198 -14.18 -6.88 -5.72
N CYS A 199 -14.24 -5.67 -5.14
CA CYS A 199 -15.36 -4.74 -5.32
C CYS A 199 -14.86 -3.29 -5.47
N THR A 200 -15.76 -2.40 -5.88
CA THR A 200 -15.49 -0.95 -5.99
C THR A 200 -16.19 -0.20 -4.87
N ASP A 201 -16.11 1.13 -4.87
CA ASP A 201 -16.89 2.01 -3.97
C ASP A 201 -18.40 1.97 -4.20
N ARG A 202 -18.86 1.31 -5.28
CA ARG A 202 -20.29 1.12 -5.61
C ARG A 202 -20.71 -0.32 -5.35
N MET A 203 -20.75 -0.68 -4.08
CA MET A 203 -21.04 -2.04 -3.62
C MET A 203 -22.56 -2.35 -3.64
N SER A 204 -22.91 -3.54 -4.12
CA SER A 204 -24.21 -4.17 -3.88
C SER A 204 -24.43 -4.46 -2.39
N LEU A 205 -25.64 -4.89 -2.01
CA LEU A 205 -25.94 -5.27 -0.63
C LEU A 205 -25.01 -6.37 -0.11
N TRP A 206 -24.73 -7.38 -0.94
CA TRP A 206 -23.90 -8.52 -0.55
C TRP A 206 -22.42 -8.15 -0.44
N GLU A 207 -21.92 -7.33 -1.37
CA GLU A 207 -20.56 -6.80 -1.28
C GLU A 207 -20.38 -5.90 -0.05
N ARG A 208 -21.37 -5.07 0.33
CA ARG A 208 -21.33 -4.31 1.58
C ARG A 208 -21.31 -5.20 2.81
N LEU A 209 -22.12 -6.30 2.80
CA LEU A 209 -22.13 -7.26 3.91
C LEU A 209 -20.75 -7.94 4.03
N GLU A 210 -20.20 -8.41 2.91
CA GLU A 210 -18.87 -9.00 2.87
C GLU A 210 -17.81 -7.99 3.35
N ASN A 211 -17.89 -6.73 2.90
CA ASN A 211 -16.96 -5.68 3.32
C ASN A 211 -17.00 -5.44 4.83
N VAL A 212 -18.18 -5.38 5.43
CA VAL A 212 -18.33 -5.24 6.89
C VAL A 212 -17.72 -6.45 7.62
N VAL A 213 -18.04 -7.67 7.18
CA VAL A 213 -17.54 -8.90 7.81
C VAL A 213 -16.01 -8.97 7.72
N ILE A 214 -15.44 -8.75 6.54
CA ILE A 214 -13.99 -8.86 6.32
C ILE A 214 -13.25 -7.73 7.03
N SER A 215 -13.73 -6.50 6.99
CA SER A 215 -13.09 -5.37 7.69
C SER A 215 -13.15 -5.53 9.21
N THR A 216 -14.29 -6.00 9.74
CA THR A 216 -14.39 -6.28 11.19
C THR A 216 -13.48 -7.45 11.60
N ALA A 217 -13.38 -8.49 10.75
CA ALA A 217 -12.45 -9.59 10.99
C ALA A 217 -10.99 -9.14 10.99
N GLU A 218 -10.62 -8.24 10.06
CA GLU A 218 -9.28 -7.62 10.03
C GLU A 218 -8.97 -6.88 11.33
N ASP A 219 -9.89 -6.04 11.79
CA ASP A 219 -9.74 -5.28 13.03
C ASP A 219 -9.59 -6.21 14.24
N VAL A 220 -10.43 -7.24 14.35
CA VAL A 220 -10.35 -8.23 15.43
C VAL A 220 -9.04 -9.01 15.38
N VAL A 221 -8.64 -9.51 14.21
CA VAL A 221 -7.38 -10.25 14.05
C VAL A 221 -6.18 -9.36 14.38
N ARG A 222 -6.22 -8.08 14.02
CA ARG A 222 -5.17 -7.12 14.38
C ARG A 222 -5.07 -6.96 15.90
N GLU A 223 -6.20 -6.79 16.59
CA GLU A 223 -6.23 -6.59 18.05
C GLU A 223 -5.82 -7.86 18.82
N VAL A 224 -6.35 -9.04 18.47
CA VAL A 224 -6.15 -10.25 19.27
C VAL A 224 -4.95 -11.10 18.85
N SER A 225 -4.41 -10.90 17.66
CA SER A 225 -3.32 -11.72 17.12
C SER A 225 -2.08 -10.91 16.77
N TYR A 226 -2.24 -9.89 15.93
CA TYR A 226 -1.12 -9.11 15.42
C TYR A 226 -0.41 -8.31 16.52
N TYR A 227 -1.13 -7.45 17.24
CA TYR A 227 -0.52 -6.63 18.29
C TYR A 227 0.19 -7.45 19.38
N PRO A 228 -0.42 -8.52 19.95
CA PRO A 228 0.27 -9.33 20.96
C PRO A 228 1.56 -9.96 20.44
N GLN A 229 1.60 -10.40 19.18
CA GLN A 229 2.78 -11.00 18.59
C GLN A 229 3.87 -9.95 18.31
N GLN A 230 3.53 -8.80 17.73
CA GLN A 230 4.50 -7.71 17.55
C GLN A 230 5.01 -7.17 18.88
N ASP A 231 4.14 -7.04 19.88
CA ASP A 231 4.54 -6.65 21.24
C ASP A 231 5.50 -7.67 21.86
N ALA A 232 5.34 -8.96 21.58
CA ALA A 232 6.28 -9.98 22.02
C ALA A 232 7.65 -9.81 21.35
N VAL A 233 7.68 -9.49 20.05
CA VAL A 233 8.91 -9.22 19.30
C VAL A 233 9.64 -8.00 19.91
N ILE A 234 8.96 -6.87 20.08
CA ILE A 234 9.62 -5.68 20.64
C ILE A 234 10.07 -5.90 22.09
N ARG A 235 9.29 -6.61 22.94
CA ARG A 235 9.74 -6.98 24.28
C ARG A 235 10.99 -7.84 24.25
N LYS A 236 11.09 -8.82 23.36
CA LYS A 236 12.27 -9.66 23.20
C LYS A 236 13.55 -8.85 22.99
N HIS A 237 13.50 -7.80 22.17
CA HIS A 237 14.68 -7.02 21.79
C HIS A 237 14.95 -5.79 22.65
N PHE A 238 13.95 -5.27 23.41
CA PHE A 238 14.09 -3.99 24.11
C PHE A 238 13.87 -4.05 25.63
N SER A 239 13.44 -5.18 26.21
CA SER A 239 13.15 -5.26 27.64
C SER A 239 14.38 -5.12 28.56
N SER A 240 15.57 -5.43 28.07
CA SER A 240 16.83 -5.19 28.80
C SER A 240 17.26 -3.71 28.78
N LEU A 241 16.75 -2.93 27.83
CA LEU A 241 17.08 -1.51 27.69
C LEU A 241 16.09 -0.61 28.43
N LEU A 242 14.82 -1.00 28.49
CA LEU A 242 13.73 -0.16 29.00
C LEU A 242 13.00 -0.85 30.16
N PRO A 243 12.76 -0.15 31.27
CA PRO A 243 11.97 -0.67 32.40
C PRO A 243 10.54 -1.05 31.99
N ARG A 244 9.99 -0.31 31.00
CA ARG A 244 8.68 -0.55 30.40
C ARG A 244 8.77 -0.33 28.90
N VAL A 245 8.55 -1.39 28.14
CA VAL A 245 8.45 -1.34 26.68
C VAL A 245 7.03 -0.91 26.29
N PRO A 246 6.85 0.16 25.48
CA PRO A 246 5.53 0.54 24.98
C PRO A 246 4.96 -0.54 24.06
N THR A 247 3.64 -0.58 23.91
CA THR A 247 3.00 -1.45 22.92
C THR A 247 3.12 -0.86 21.50
N VAL A 248 3.03 -1.69 20.47
CA VAL A 248 3.01 -1.23 19.07
C VAL A 248 1.88 -0.24 18.84
N LYS A 249 0.71 -0.49 19.43
CA LYS A 249 -0.43 0.42 19.36
C LYS A 249 -0.13 1.82 19.94
N GLN A 250 0.65 1.88 21.01
CA GLN A 250 1.12 3.15 21.59
C GLN A 250 2.15 3.84 20.68
N LEU A 251 3.00 3.07 20.00
CA LEU A 251 3.97 3.62 19.07
C LEU A 251 3.29 4.21 17.82
N GLU A 252 2.27 3.54 17.30
CA GLU A 252 1.49 4.01 16.15
C GLU A 252 0.80 5.37 16.42
N GLN A 253 0.42 5.66 17.65
CA GLN A 253 -0.18 6.94 18.06
C GLN A 253 0.75 8.15 17.88
N ASN A 254 2.06 7.91 17.74
CA ASN A 254 3.08 8.95 17.58
C ASN A 254 3.56 9.10 16.11
N ILE A 255 2.90 8.46 15.15
CA ILE A 255 3.22 8.66 13.73
C ILE A 255 2.81 10.06 13.32
N SER A 256 3.79 10.85 12.86
CA SER A 256 3.57 12.24 12.43
C SER A 256 2.80 12.30 11.12
N VAL A 257 3.24 11.54 10.12
CA VAL A 257 2.69 11.51 8.76
C VAL A 257 2.80 10.10 8.20
N ILE A 258 1.83 9.69 7.38
CA ILE A 258 1.94 8.52 6.51
C ILE A 258 1.95 8.94 5.04
N LEU A 259 2.92 8.46 4.29
CA LEU A 259 3.01 8.59 2.84
C LEU A 259 2.35 7.38 2.18
N LEU A 260 1.21 7.60 1.53
CA LEU A 260 0.41 6.55 0.91
C LEU A 260 0.77 6.40 -0.57
N ASN A 261 1.05 5.17 -1.01
CA ASN A 261 1.22 4.86 -2.44
C ASN A 261 -0.14 4.86 -3.15
N SER A 262 -0.89 5.93 -3.03
CA SER A 262 -2.19 6.12 -3.64
C SER A 262 -2.29 7.47 -4.33
N TYR A 263 -3.04 7.53 -5.43
CA TYR A 263 -3.49 8.76 -6.07
C TYR A 263 -4.66 8.47 -7.00
N MET A 264 -5.53 9.49 -7.20
CA MET A 264 -6.62 9.33 -8.16
C MET A 264 -6.09 9.24 -9.61
N PRO A 265 -6.74 8.51 -10.52
CA PRO A 265 -8.03 7.86 -10.36
C PRO A 265 -7.96 6.38 -9.93
N LEU A 266 -6.80 5.89 -9.50
CA LEU A 266 -6.59 4.49 -9.13
C LEU A 266 -7.26 4.12 -7.78
N THR A 267 -7.52 5.12 -6.95
CA THR A 267 -8.19 4.94 -5.66
C THR A 267 -9.47 5.75 -5.58
N SER A 268 -10.54 5.17 -5.05
CA SER A 268 -11.81 5.85 -4.82
C SER A 268 -11.70 6.92 -3.73
N PRO A 269 -12.45 8.02 -3.81
CA PRO A 269 -12.53 9.02 -2.75
C PRO A 269 -12.97 8.40 -1.42
N ARG A 270 -12.27 8.78 -0.35
CA ARG A 270 -12.53 8.28 1.01
C ARG A 270 -12.10 9.31 2.06
N PRO A 271 -12.63 9.26 3.29
CA PRO A 271 -12.13 10.08 4.38
C PRO A 271 -10.66 9.77 4.66
N MET A 272 -9.88 10.82 4.90
CA MET A 272 -8.48 10.76 5.33
C MET A 272 -8.21 11.92 6.28
N THR A 273 -7.31 11.74 7.23
CA THR A 273 -6.82 12.82 8.08
C THR A 273 -5.72 13.62 7.36
N GLN A 274 -5.43 14.82 7.87
CA GLN A 274 -4.48 15.73 7.22
C GLN A 274 -3.04 15.20 7.18
N ASN A 275 -2.70 14.25 8.04
CA ASN A 275 -1.40 13.59 8.07
C ASN A 275 -1.31 12.34 7.17
N MET A 276 -2.33 12.06 6.36
CA MET A 276 -2.33 10.98 5.37
C MET A 276 -2.10 11.56 3.97
N ILE A 277 -0.90 11.42 3.45
CA ILE A 277 -0.42 12.12 2.25
C ILE A 277 -0.32 11.16 1.07
N SER A 278 -1.08 11.43 0.01
CA SER A 278 -1.06 10.63 -1.21
C SER A 278 0.15 10.97 -2.10
N VAL A 279 1.03 9.99 -2.31
CA VAL A 279 2.26 10.09 -3.11
C VAL A 279 2.37 8.98 -4.16
N GLY A 280 1.25 8.37 -4.55
CA GLY A 280 1.23 7.29 -5.54
C GLY A 280 1.90 7.66 -6.85
N GLY A 281 2.68 6.73 -7.42
CA GLY A 281 3.49 6.95 -8.61
C GLY A 281 4.85 7.61 -8.34
N LEU A 282 5.23 7.78 -7.09
CA LEU A 282 6.53 8.35 -6.70
C LEU A 282 7.73 7.56 -7.28
N HIS A 283 7.58 6.25 -7.45
CA HIS A 283 8.60 5.37 -8.04
C HIS A 283 8.75 5.52 -9.56
N ILE A 284 7.81 6.20 -10.24
CA ILE A 284 7.85 6.36 -11.69
C ILE A 284 8.80 7.50 -12.02
N LEU A 285 9.96 7.11 -12.52
CA LEU A 285 11.00 8.04 -12.96
C LEU A 285 10.89 8.31 -14.47
N PRO A 286 11.54 9.36 -14.99
CA PRO A 286 11.66 9.57 -16.43
C PRO A 286 12.23 8.31 -17.12
N PRO A 287 11.65 7.89 -18.26
CA PRO A 287 12.05 6.67 -18.94
C PRO A 287 13.54 6.70 -19.33
N LYS A 288 14.23 5.59 -19.09
CA LYS A 288 15.60 5.37 -19.53
C LYS A 288 15.61 4.72 -20.92
N PRO A 289 16.68 4.89 -21.70
CA PRO A 289 16.86 4.17 -22.96
C PRO A 289 16.77 2.66 -22.73
N LEU A 290 15.95 2.00 -23.53
CA LEU A 290 15.84 0.54 -23.51
C LEU A 290 17.14 -0.12 -24.02
N PRO A 291 17.47 -1.34 -23.56
CA PRO A 291 18.48 -2.17 -24.21
C PRO A 291 18.20 -2.29 -25.71
N GLU A 292 19.23 -2.21 -26.52
CA GLU A 292 19.09 -2.10 -27.98
C GLU A 292 18.25 -3.24 -28.60
N HIS A 293 18.46 -4.47 -28.13
CA HIS A 293 17.71 -5.64 -28.63
C HIS A 293 16.21 -5.61 -28.26
N ILE A 294 15.83 -4.95 -27.17
CA ILE A 294 14.41 -4.72 -26.79
C ILE A 294 13.85 -3.55 -27.59
N LYS A 295 14.59 -2.46 -27.68
CA LYS A 295 14.21 -1.30 -28.47
C LYS A 295 13.91 -1.69 -29.93
N ASN A 296 14.83 -2.38 -30.58
CA ASN A 296 14.67 -2.82 -31.97
C ASN A 296 13.48 -3.77 -32.14
N TYR A 297 13.22 -4.63 -31.15
CA TYR A 297 12.06 -5.51 -31.16
C TYR A 297 10.74 -4.73 -31.08
N LEU A 298 10.66 -3.71 -30.24
CA LEU A 298 9.47 -2.87 -30.09
C LEU A 298 9.32 -1.87 -31.26
N ASP A 299 10.40 -1.25 -31.73
CA ASP A 299 10.37 -0.32 -32.88
C ASP A 299 9.83 -0.99 -34.16
N SER A 300 10.19 -2.25 -34.35
CA SER A 300 9.75 -3.03 -35.53
C SER A 300 8.38 -3.69 -35.37
N ALA A 301 7.60 -3.33 -34.34
CA ALA A 301 6.24 -3.82 -34.12
C ALA A 301 5.22 -3.00 -34.94
N GLU A 302 5.08 -3.28 -36.23
CA GLU A 302 4.18 -2.54 -37.16
C GLU A 302 2.72 -2.51 -36.69
N HIS A 303 2.25 -3.59 -36.04
CA HIS A 303 0.89 -3.70 -35.51
C HIS A 303 0.81 -3.38 -34.01
N GLY A 304 1.90 -2.83 -33.42
CA GLY A 304 2.05 -2.62 -31.99
C GLY A 304 2.52 -3.87 -31.24
N ALA A 305 2.76 -3.70 -29.94
CA ALA A 305 3.27 -4.74 -29.05
C ALA A 305 2.38 -4.91 -27.81
N ILE A 306 2.38 -6.12 -27.29
CA ILE A 306 1.79 -6.50 -26.01
C ILE A 306 2.97 -6.76 -25.05
N TYR A 307 2.95 -6.13 -23.88
CA TYR A 307 3.86 -6.46 -22.81
C TYR A 307 3.16 -7.40 -21.83
N PHE A 308 3.80 -8.50 -21.46
CA PHE A 308 3.26 -9.47 -20.50
C PHE A 308 4.22 -9.67 -19.31
N SER A 309 3.75 -9.37 -18.12
CA SER A 309 4.50 -9.59 -16.88
C SER A 309 3.57 -9.79 -15.69
N LEU A 310 3.78 -10.86 -14.93
CA LEU A 310 3.09 -11.13 -13.66
C LEU A 310 3.82 -10.52 -12.44
N GLY A 311 4.68 -9.52 -12.68
CA GLY A 311 5.42 -8.82 -11.64
C GLY A 311 6.67 -9.57 -11.16
N SER A 312 7.05 -9.37 -9.90
CA SER A 312 8.29 -9.92 -9.34
C SER A 312 8.08 -11.15 -8.46
N GLN A 313 6.86 -11.42 -8.02
CA GLN A 313 6.55 -12.50 -7.09
C GLN A 313 5.89 -13.70 -7.78
N VAL A 314 4.99 -13.45 -8.74
CA VAL A 314 4.38 -14.49 -9.56
C VAL A 314 5.27 -14.78 -10.76
N ARG A 315 5.72 -16.02 -10.88
CA ARG A 315 6.57 -16.44 -11.99
C ARG A 315 5.72 -17.04 -13.11
N SER A 316 5.87 -16.52 -14.32
CA SER A 316 5.22 -17.10 -15.50
C SER A 316 5.71 -18.53 -15.77
N ALA A 317 6.96 -18.84 -15.41
CA ALA A 317 7.54 -20.17 -15.57
C ALA A 317 6.91 -21.25 -14.66
N ASP A 318 6.20 -20.85 -13.60
CA ASP A 318 5.50 -21.77 -12.72
C ASP A 318 4.11 -22.17 -13.25
N MET A 319 3.67 -21.58 -14.38
CA MET A 319 2.38 -21.94 -14.98
C MET A 319 2.35 -23.40 -15.47
N PRO A 320 1.25 -24.13 -15.20
CA PRO A 320 1.04 -25.45 -15.82
C PRO A 320 1.10 -25.36 -17.34
N MET A 321 1.64 -26.42 -17.97
CA MET A 321 1.83 -26.45 -19.44
C MET A 321 0.54 -26.20 -20.22
N GLU A 322 -0.60 -26.69 -19.75
CA GLU A 322 -1.92 -26.44 -20.36
C GLU A 322 -2.29 -24.94 -20.36
N LYS A 323 -1.92 -24.19 -19.31
CA LYS A 323 -2.14 -22.74 -19.26
C LYS A 323 -1.17 -22.03 -20.19
N LEU A 324 0.12 -22.39 -20.18
CA LEU A 324 1.12 -21.84 -21.10
C LEU A 324 0.71 -22.02 -22.55
N GLN A 325 0.17 -23.20 -22.91
CA GLN A 325 -0.29 -23.49 -24.27
C GLN A 325 -1.42 -22.56 -24.71
N ILE A 326 -2.37 -22.22 -23.84
CA ILE A 326 -3.43 -21.24 -24.14
C ILE A 326 -2.82 -19.89 -24.57
N PHE A 327 -1.83 -19.39 -23.81
CA PHE A 327 -1.15 -18.14 -24.14
C PHE A 327 -0.39 -18.23 -25.46
N LEU A 328 0.41 -19.28 -25.66
CA LEU A 328 1.21 -19.47 -26.87
C LEU A 328 0.34 -19.55 -28.13
N GLU A 329 -0.75 -20.32 -28.10
CA GLU A 329 -1.68 -20.46 -29.22
C GLU A 329 -2.40 -19.14 -29.55
N VAL A 330 -2.82 -18.40 -28.52
CA VAL A 330 -3.44 -17.09 -28.74
C VAL A 330 -2.42 -16.11 -29.32
N PHE A 331 -1.22 -16.03 -28.74
CA PHE A 331 -0.16 -15.13 -29.21
C PHE A 331 0.25 -15.45 -30.64
N ALA A 332 0.40 -16.72 -31.02
CA ALA A 332 0.68 -17.13 -32.38
C ALA A 332 -0.38 -16.62 -33.40
N SER A 333 -1.61 -16.42 -32.95
CA SER A 333 -2.70 -15.93 -33.83
C SER A 333 -2.73 -14.40 -33.97
N LEU A 334 -1.91 -13.66 -33.24
CA LEU A 334 -1.88 -12.20 -33.25
C LEU A 334 -0.89 -11.65 -34.29
N LYS A 335 -1.20 -10.47 -34.84
CA LYS A 335 -0.27 -9.67 -35.64
C LYS A 335 0.71 -8.87 -34.81
N GLN A 336 0.35 -8.62 -33.54
CA GLN A 336 1.15 -7.87 -32.57
C GLN A 336 2.36 -8.69 -32.14
N ARG A 337 3.44 -8.00 -31.82
CA ARG A 337 4.57 -8.61 -31.10
C ARG A 337 4.23 -8.75 -29.62
N VAL A 338 4.72 -9.81 -28.99
CA VAL A 338 4.55 -10.03 -27.55
C VAL A 338 5.93 -10.06 -26.89
N LEU A 339 6.15 -9.16 -25.93
CA LEU A 339 7.33 -9.17 -25.08
C LEU A 339 6.91 -9.71 -23.71
N TRP A 340 7.39 -10.89 -23.36
CA TRP A 340 6.94 -11.63 -22.19
C TRP A 340 8.07 -11.79 -21.17
N LYS A 341 7.87 -11.30 -19.94
CA LYS A 341 8.76 -11.60 -18.83
C LYS A 341 8.55 -13.05 -18.38
N PHE A 342 9.51 -13.91 -18.70
CA PHE A 342 9.47 -15.33 -18.42
C PHE A 342 10.78 -15.77 -17.76
N GLU A 343 10.69 -16.41 -16.58
CA GLU A 343 11.83 -16.60 -15.69
C GLU A 343 12.72 -17.82 -16.02
N ASP A 344 12.31 -18.65 -16.98
CA ASP A 344 13.07 -19.81 -17.45
C ASP A 344 13.65 -19.58 -18.85
N ASP A 345 14.72 -20.30 -19.18
CA ASP A 345 15.37 -20.24 -20.50
C ASP A 345 14.64 -21.09 -21.54
N GLN A 346 13.80 -22.03 -21.11
CA GLN A 346 13.15 -23.00 -21.98
C GLN A 346 11.63 -22.83 -21.98
N LEU A 347 11.12 -22.16 -23.00
CA LEU A 347 9.70 -22.16 -23.31
C LEU A 347 9.53 -22.86 -24.66
N PRO A 348 8.98 -24.10 -24.69
CA PRO A 348 8.84 -24.86 -25.93
C PRO A 348 7.81 -24.22 -26.86
N ASN A 349 7.98 -24.40 -28.17
CA ASN A 349 7.05 -23.92 -29.19
C ASN A 349 6.78 -22.41 -29.16
N LEU A 350 7.82 -21.62 -28.90
CA LEU A 350 7.72 -20.16 -28.87
C LEU A 350 7.36 -19.63 -30.28
N PRO A 351 6.24 -18.89 -30.45
CA PRO A 351 5.88 -18.29 -31.72
C PRO A 351 6.86 -17.19 -32.14
N ASP A 352 7.05 -16.97 -33.46
CA ASP A 352 8.01 -15.99 -34.01
C ASP A 352 7.74 -14.55 -33.57
N ASN A 353 6.47 -14.22 -33.26
CA ASN A 353 6.08 -12.90 -32.74
C ASN A 353 6.20 -12.74 -31.22
N VAL A 354 6.70 -13.75 -30.52
CA VAL A 354 6.88 -13.73 -29.05
C VAL A 354 8.36 -13.71 -28.70
N LYS A 355 8.76 -12.76 -27.86
CA LYS A 355 10.09 -12.68 -27.25
C LYS A 355 9.99 -12.81 -25.75
N VAL A 356 10.82 -13.67 -25.16
CA VAL A 356 10.88 -13.90 -23.72
C VAL A 356 12.21 -13.38 -23.14
N GLU A 357 12.15 -12.84 -21.93
CA GLU A 357 13.32 -12.38 -21.17
C GLU A 357 13.07 -12.60 -19.68
N LYS A 358 14.10 -12.99 -18.91
CA LYS A 358 13.99 -13.26 -17.46
C LYS A 358 13.66 -12.01 -16.66
N TRP A 359 14.16 -10.87 -17.09
CA TRP A 359 13.93 -9.56 -16.45
C TRP A 359 13.84 -8.47 -17.51
N LEU A 360 12.86 -7.61 -17.33
CA LEU A 360 12.53 -6.54 -18.26
C LEU A 360 12.35 -5.20 -17.52
N PRO A 361 12.87 -4.07 -18.04
CA PRO A 361 12.66 -2.73 -17.48
C PRO A 361 11.23 -2.26 -17.75
N GLN A 362 10.27 -2.69 -16.94
CA GLN A 362 8.83 -2.55 -17.15
C GLN A 362 8.38 -1.11 -17.39
N ALA A 363 8.79 -0.16 -16.53
CA ALA A 363 8.40 1.24 -16.67
C ALA A 363 8.88 1.84 -18.02
N ASP A 364 10.11 1.51 -18.43
CA ASP A 364 10.69 1.98 -19.71
C ASP A 364 9.99 1.34 -20.91
N ILE A 365 9.59 0.08 -20.79
CA ILE A 365 8.82 -0.63 -21.83
C ILE A 365 7.41 -0.04 -21.96
N LEU A 366 6.71 0.21 -20.87
CA LEU A 366 5.38 0.81 -20.88
C LEU A 366 5.40 2.24 -21.43
N ALA A 367 6.53 2.93 -21.32
CA ALA A 367 6.72 4.25 -21.95
C ALA A 367 6.87 4.19 -23.49
N HIS A 368 7.12 3.00 -24.06
CA HIS A 368 7.34 2.87 -25.50
C HIS A 368 6.03 3.03 -26.31
N PRO A 369 5.98 3.88 -27.36
CA PRO A 369 4.75 4.23 -28.07
C PRO A 369 4.07 3.04 -28.76
N ASN A 370 4.82 1.99 -29.09
CA ASN A 370 4.28 0.80 -29.74
C ASN A 370 3.67 -0.21 -28.76
N VAL A 371 3.83 -0.05 -27.43
CA VAL A 371 3.17 -0.92 -26.45
C VAL A 371 1.70 -0.50 -26.34
N LYS A 372 0.78 -1.40 -26.70
CA LYS A 372 -0.66 -1.14 -26.78
C LYS A 372 -1.47 -1.79 -25.68
N VAL A 373 -0.99 -2.90 -25.11
CA VAL A 373 -1.66 -3.63 -24.02
C VAL A 373 -0.61 -4.14 -23.06
N PHE A 374 -0.92 -4.06 -21.78
CA PHE A 374 -0.16 -4.68 -20.71
C PHE A 374 -0.97 -5.84 -20.10
N ILE A 375 -0.47 -7.08 -20.23
CA ILE A 375 -1.01 -8.23 -19.52
C ILE A 375 -0.31 -8.28 -18.15
N ALA A 376 -1.09 -8.12 -17.07
CA ALA A 376 -0.57 -7.93 -15.72
C ALA A 376 -1.33 -8.73 -14.68
N HIS A 377 -0.69 -8.97 -13.53
CA HIS A 377 -1.34 -9.56 -12.37
C HIS A 377 -2.20 -8.54 -11.55
N GLY A 378 -2.16 -7.26 -11.89
CA GLY A 378 -2.92 -6.23 -11.17
C GLY A 378 -2.25 -5.64 -9.94
N GLY A 379 -0.97 -5.91 -9.69
CA GLY A 379 -0.22 -5.28 -8.60
C GLY A 379 -0.16 -3.76 -8.76
N LEU A 380 -0.31 -3.02 -7.65
CA LEU A 380 -0.49 -1.57 -7.65
C LEU A 380 0.59 -0.80 -8.43
N PHE A 381 1.86 -1.16 -8.27
CA PHE A 381 2.98 -0.48 -8.96
C PHE A 381 2.84 -0.58 -10.48
N GLY A 382 2.61 -1.78 -11.00
CA GLY A 382 2.40 -1.98 -12.44
C GLY A 382 1.14 -1.29 -12.95
N MET A 383 0.06 -1.22 -12.16
CA MET A 383 -1.14 -0.46 -12.51
C MET A 383 -0.87 1.05 -12.56
N GLN A 384 -0.07 1.59 -11.65
CA GLN A 384 0.34 3.00 -11.66
C GLN A 384 1.21 3.32 -12.88
N GLU A 385 2.17 2.44 -13.22
CA GLU A 385 3.00 2.58 -14.42
C GLU A 385 2.16 2.52 -15.70
N ALA A 386 1.23 1.56 -15.80
CA ALA A 386 0.33 1.43 -16.95
C ALA A 386 -0.55 2.68 -17.12
N VAL A 387 -1.14 3.19 -16.04
CA VAL A 387 -1.94 4.43 -16.06
C VAL A 387 -1.07 5.63 -16.41
N TYR A 388 0.12 5.75 -15.82
CA TYR A 388 1.02 6.87 -16.11
C TYR A 388 1.39 6.95 -17.59
N HIS A 389 1.70 5.80 -18.20
CA HIS A 389 2.08 5.68 -19.61
C HIS A 389 0.89 5.46 -20.57
N ALA A 390 -0.33 5.48 -20.05
CA ALA A 390 -1.58 5.33 -20.82
C ALA A 390 -1.68 4.01 -21.59
N VAL A 391 -1.27 2.88 -21.00
CA VAL A 391 -1.34 1.54 -21.60
C VAL A 391 -2.50 0.73 -21.01
N PRO A 392 -3.55 0.36 -21.77
CA PRO A 392 -4.66 -0.47 -21.31
C PRO A 392 -4.21 -1.81 -20.74
N VAL A 393 -4.96 -2.34 -19.76
CA VAL A 393 -4.53 -3.52 -18.98
C VAL A 393 -5.46 -4.70 -19.19
N LEU A 394 -4.87 -5.87 -19.47
CA LEU A 394 -5.50 -7.18 -19.27
C LEU A 394 -5.03 -7.71 -17.91
N GLY A 395 -5.93 -7.75 -16.93
CA GLY A 395 -5.60 -8.14 -15.56
C GLY A 395 -5.92 -9.60 -15.26
N MET A 396 -5.01 -10.29 -14.58
CA MET A 396 -5.19 -11.64 -14.02
C MET A 396 -4.75 -11.61 -12.55
N PRO A 397 -5.63 -11.26 -11.61
CA PRO A 397 -5.29 -11.17 -10.19
C PRO A 397 -5.10 -12.56 -9.57
N PHE A 398 -4.17 -12.65 -8.61
CA PHE A 398 -3.87 -13.87 -7.86
C PHE A 398 -4.10 -13.70 -6.36
N TYR A 399 -3.65 -12.57 -5.74
CA TYR A 399 -3.74 -12.36 -4.30
C TYR A 399 -3.62 -10.88 -3.88
N PHE A 400 -3.87 -10.60 -2.60
CA PHE A 400 -3.81 -9.30 -1.94
C PHE A 400 -4.69 -8.24 -2.63
N ASP A 401 -4.09 -7.10 -2.99
CA ASP A 401 -4.77 -5.94 -3.58
C ASP A 401 -5.01 -6.03 -5.08
N GLN A 402 -4.59 -7.13 -5.72
CA GLN A 402 -4.64 -7.25 -7.18
C GLN A 402 -6.07 -7.25 -7.71
N ASP A 403 -7.00 -7.93 -7.00
CA ASP A 403 -8.42 -7.97 -7.37
C ASP A 403 -9.06 -6.57 -7.39
N ILE A 404 -8.88 -5.79 -6.32
CA ILE A 404 -9.47 -4.45 -6.22
C ILE A 404 -8.88 -3.50 -7.27
N ASN A 405 -7.57 -3.61 -7.55
CA ASN A 405 -6.90 -2.78 -8.56
C ASN A 405 -7.46 -3.05 -9.97
N ILE A 406 -7.64 -4.33 -10.34
CA ILE A 406 -8.22 -4.70 -11.63
C ILE A 406 -9.70 -4.29 -11.70
N LYS A 407 -10.48 -4.49 -10.64
CA LYS A 407 -11.89 -4.05 -10.59
C LYS A 407 -12.03 -2.54 -10.74
N ALA A 408 -11.18 -1.76 -10.12
CA ALA A 408 -11.14 -0.32 -10.31
C ALA A 408 -10.86 0.06 -11.78
N GLY A 409 -9.90 -0.61 -12.43
CA GLY A 409 -9.59 -0.42 -13.85
C GLY A 409 -10.74 -0.82 -14.78
N GLN A 410 -11.45 -1.91 -14.46
CA GLN A 410 -12.64 -2.33 -15.21
C GLN A 410 -13.78 -1.31 -15.06
N ALA A 411 -14.05 -0.83 -13.85
CA ALA A 411 -15.08 0.17 -13.59
C ALA A 411 -14.76 1.51 -14.29
N ALA A 412 -13.47 1.87 -14.38
CA ALA A 412 -13.00 3.04 -15.12
C ALA A 412 -12.94 2.82 -16.66
N GLY A 413 -13.15 1.58 -17.14
CA GLY A 413 -13.24 1.23 -18.55
C GLY A 413 -11.89 1.19 -19.29
N TYR A 414 -10.76 1.05 -18.59
CA TYR A 414 -9.43 0.94 -19.18
C TYR A 414 -8.77 -0.44 -18.97
N ALA A 415 -9.44 -1.36 -18.30
CA ALA A 415 -8.96 -2.72 -18.09
C ALA A 415 -10.02 -3.78 -18.38
N ILE A 416 -9.56 -5.00 -18.67
CA ILE A 416 -10.37 -6.22 -18.68
C ILE A 416 -9.73 -7.18 -17.68
N GLY A 417 -10.52 -7.74 -16.76
CA GLY A 417 -10.08 -8.77 -15.82
C GLY A 417 -10.49 -10.16 -16.28
N LEU A 418 -9.57 -11.12 -16.21
CA LEU A 418 -9.82 -12.54 -16.43
C LEU A 418 -9.44 -13.33 -15.19
N ASP A 419 -10.23 -14.35 -14.85
CA ASP A 419 -9.87 -15.31 -13.82
C ASP A 419 -8.89 -16.34 -14.40
N TYR A 420 -7.67 -16.34 -13.89
CA TYR A 420 -6.61 -17.25 -14.31
C TYR A 420 -7.01 -18.73 -14.18
N ARG A 421 -7.84 -19.09 -13.17
CA ARG A 421 -8.28 -20.48 -12.92
C ARG A 421 -9.10 -21.03 -14.08
N THR A 422 -10.00 -20.20 -14.62
CA THR A 422 -10.98 -20.56 -15.64
C THR A 422 -10.66 -20.04 -17.04
N ILE A 423 -9.50 -19.38 -17.19
CA ILE A 423 -9.11 -18.76 -18.48
C ILE A 423 -9.12 -19.79 -19.61
N SER A 424 -9.82 -19.42 -20.69
CA SER A 424 -9.86 -20.18 -21.94
C SER A 424 -9.22 -19.40 -23.09
N LYS A 425 -8.89 -20.10 -24.18
CA LYS A 425 -8.36 -19.51 -25.40
C LYS A 425 -9.28 -18.41 -25.96
N ASP A 426 -10.60 -18.67 -25.99
CA ASP A 426 -11.58 -17.74 -26.55
C ASP A 426 -11.73 -16.50 -25.66
N GLN A 427 -11.72 -16.65 -24.34
CA GLN A 427 -11.76 -15.52 -23.41
C GLN A 427 -10.52 -14.64 -23.56
N LEU A 428 -9.32 -15.22 -23.59
CA LEU A 428 -8.06 -14.49 -23.76
C LEU A 428 -8.03 -13.76 -25.09
N LYS A 429 -8.37 -14.46 -26.18
CA LYS A 429 -8.41 -13.88 -27.54
C LYS A 429 -9.42 -12.73 -27.64
N SER A 430 -10.63 -12.90 -27.10
CA SER A 430 -11.68 -11.88 -27.12
C SER A 430 -11.28 -10.65 -26.31
N ALA A 431 -10.67 -10.84 -25.13
CA ALA A 431 -10.21 -9.74 -24.29
C ALA A 431 -9.08 -8.93 -24.95
N LEU A 432 -8.08 -9.61 -25.51
CA LEU A 432 -7.00 -8.95 -26.26
C LEU A 432 -7.52 -8.23 -27.50
N HIS A 433 -8.44 -8.86 -28.25
CA HIS A 433 -9.06 -8.22 -29.40
C HIS A 433 -9.79 -6.93 -28.99
N ALA A 434 -10.60 -6.96 -27.93
CA ALA A 434 -11.29 -5.78 -27.43
C ALA A 434 -10.33 -4.66 -27.02
N LEU A 435 -9.28 -4.97 -26.25
CA LEU A 435 -8.29 -3.98 -25.82
C LEU A 435 -7.49 -3.37 -26.98
N LEU A 436 -7.25 -4.13 -28.04
CA LEU A 436 -6.49 -3.71 -29.21
C LEU A 436 -7.32 -2.93 -30.24
N THR A 437 -8.65 -3.20 -30.34
CA THR A 437 -9.49 -2.67 -31.43
C THR A 437 -10.60 -1.72 -30.99
N ASP A 438 -11.10 -1.83 -29.74
CA ASP A 438 -12.11 -0.91 -29.24
C ASP A 438 -11.44 0.34 -28.64
N PRO A 439 -11.59 1.51 -29.30
CA PRO A 439 -10.91 2.74 -28.92
C PRO A 439 -11.29 3.26 -27.54
N LYS A 440 -12.38 2.76 -26.95
CA LYS A 440 -12.82 3.20 -25.61
C LYS A 440 -11.79 2.92 -24.52
N TYR A 441 -11.10 1.76 -24.57
CA TYR A 441 -10.10 1.39 -23.56
C TYR A 441 -8.91 2.35 -23.58
N GLN A 442 -8.39 2.66 -24.77
CA GLN A 442 -7.31 3.61 -24.93
C GLN A 442 -7.74 5.03 -24.53
N ALA A 443 -8.94 5.46 -24.93
CA ALA A 443 -9.46 6.78 -24.59
C ALA A 443 -9.64 6.97 -23.06
N ASN A 444 -10.21 5.95 -22.39
CA ASN A 444 -10.36 5.95 -20.93
C ASN A 444 -9.01 5.91 -20.20
N MET A 445 -8.06 5.11 -20.70
CA MET A 445 -6.72 5.06 -20.13
C MET A 445 -5.97 6.39 -20.29
N MET A 446 -6.06 7.05 -21.44
CA MET A 446 -5.50 8.40 -21.64
C MET A 446 -6.14 9.44 -20.71
N LYS A 447 -7.45 9.33 -20.45
CA LYS A 447 -8.14 10.19 -19.48
C LYS A 447 -7.61 9.93 -18.06
N ALA A 448 -7.50 8.66 -17.66
CA ALA A 448 -6.94 8.27 -16.37
C ALA A 448 -5.49 8.74 -16.20
N SER A 449 -4.66 8.59 -17.24
CA SER A 449 -3.27 9.07 -17.25
C SER A 449 -3.16 10.58 -17.05
N ARG A 450 -4.01 11.37 -17.72
CA ARG A 450 -4.03 12.82 -17.53
C ARG A 450 -4.36 13.20 -16.10
N ILE A 451 -5.40 12.60 -15.51
CA ILE A 451 -5.80 12.83 -14.11
C ILE A 451 -4.67 12.42 -13.16
N PHE A 452 -4.05 11.25 -13.38
CA PHE A 452 -2.99 10.73 -12.52
C PHE A 452 -1.76 11.63 -12.49
N ARG A 453 -1.42 12.27 -13.62
CA ARG A 453 -0.28 13.18 -13.73
C ARG A 453 -0.59 14.63 -13.36
N ASP A 454 -1.86 15.01 -13.30
CA ASP A 454 -2.28 16.37 -12.94
C ASP A 454 -2.26 16.55 -11.42
N ARG A 455 -1.21 17.22 -10.91
CA ARG A 455 -0.96 17.45 -9.49
C ARG A 455 -0.31 18.80 -9.26
N PRO A 456 -0.60 19.45 -8.12
CA PRO A 456 0.05 20.73 -7.76
C PRO A 456 1.56 20.59 -7.58
N LEU A 457 2.03 19.45 -7.02
CA LEU A 457 3.43 19.08 -6.86
C LEU A 457 3.62 17.65 -7.33
N GLY A 458 4.78 17.32 -7.87
CA GLY A 458 5.15 15.94 -8.18
C GLY A 458 5.06 15.02 -6.96
N ALA A 459 4.81 13.72 -7.17
CA ALA A 459 4.68 12.78 -6.06
C ALA A 459 5.92 12.76 -5.16
N MET A 460 7.12 12.79 -5.76
CA MET A 460 8.40 12.85 -5.04
C MET A 460 8.56 14.19 -4.29
N ASP A 461 8.25 15.31 -4.92
CA ASP A 461 8.36 16.63 -4.26
C ASP A 461 7.36 16.76 -3.11
N THR A 462 6.16 16.16 -3.25
CA THR A 462 5.19 16.09 -2.16
C THR A 462 5.74 15.28 -0.98
N ALA A 463 6.36 14.12 -1.23
CA ALA A 463 6.98 13.31 -0.19
C ALA A 463 8.11 14.08 0.51
N MET A 464 9.00 14.72 -0.26
CA MET A 464 10.12 15.50 0.29
C MET A 464 9.66 16.71 1.09
N TYR A 465 8.60 17.40 0.63
CA TYR A 465 8.00 18.50 1.40
C TYR A 465 7.56 18.03 2.79
N TRP A 466 6.82 16.93 2.89
CA TRP A 466 6.32 16.44 4.17
C TRP A 466 7.41 15.84 5.05
N ILE A 467 8.44 15.23 4.47
CA ILE A 467 9.62 14.76 5.20
C ILE A 467 10.33 15.97 5.85
N ASN A 468 10.63 17.00 5.08
CA ASN A 468 11.26 18.22 5.59
C ASN A 468 10.39 18.92 6.63
N TYR A 469 9.07 18.98 6.41
CA TYR A 469 8.12 19.56 7.35
C TYR A 469 8.19 18.89 8.74
N VAL A 470 8.20 17.56 8.76
CA VAL A 470 8.28 16.79 10.02
C VAL A 470 9.64 16.97 10.70
N VAL A 471 10.72 17.05 9.94
CA VAL A 471 12.06 17.35 10.47
C VAL A 471 12.12 18.74 11.08
N GLU A 472 11.70 19.78 10.36
CA GLU A 472 11.74 21.18 10.79
C GLU A 472 10.91 21.41 12.06
N HIS A 473 9.70 20.83 12.11
CA HIS A 473 8.78 21.01 13.22
C HIS A 473 8.95 19.94 14.33
N ARG A 474 9.96 19.06 14.21
CA ARG A 474 10.24 17.96 15.18
C ARG A 474 9.02 17.10 15.45
N GLY A 475 8.31 16.72 14.39
CA GLY A 475 7.03 16.02 14.42
C GLY A 475 5.89 16.86 13.85
N ALA A 476 4.68 16.30 13.89
CA ALA A 476 3.49 17.01 13.43
C ALA A 476 2.27 16.74 14.34
N PRO A 477 2.34 16.98 15.64
CA PRO A 477 1.25 16.65 16.58
C PRO A 477 -0.04 17.40 16.28
N HIS A 478 0.04 18.58 15.66
CA HIS A 478 -1.10 19.40 15.24
C HIS A 478 -1.86 18.81 14.02
N LEU A 479 -1.32 17.80 13.35
CA LEU A 479 -2.00 17.07 12.26
C LEU A 479 -2.65 15.76 12.76
N VAL A 480 -2.34 15.33 13.99
CA VAL A 480 -2.87 14.09 14.56
C VAL A 480 -4.30 14.32 15.04
N ALA A 481 -5.23 13.51 14.53
CA ALA A 481 -6.63 13.58 14.93
C ALA A 481 -6.83 13.17 16.40
N ALA A 482 -7.68 13.88 17.15
CA ALA A 482 -7.97 13.57 18.55
C ALA A 482 -8.52 12.12 18.74
N GLY A 483 -9.14 11.56 17.71
CA GLY A 483 -9.65 10.20 17.69
C GLY A 483 -8.60 9.11 17.98
N VAL A 484 -7.30 9.39 17.69
CA VAL A 484 -6.18 8.48 17.98
C VAL A 484 -6.07 8.15 19.46
N HIS A 485 -6.43 9.10 20.34
CA HIS A 485 -6.27 8.98 21.80
C HIS A 485 -7.56 8.58 22.52
N LEU A 486 -8.69 8.46 21.80
CA LEU A 486 -9.95 8.04 22.38
C LEU A 486 -10.00 6.52 22.60
N PRO A 487 -10.51 6.05 23.74
CA PRO A 487 -10.84 4.64 23.91
C PRO A 487 -11.94 4.26 22.92
N TRP A 488 -11.95 3.01 22.45
CA TRP A 488 -12.81 2.54 21.36
C TRP A 488 -14.31 2.84 21.59
N TYR A 489 -14.81 2.73 22.81
CA TYR A 489 -16.23 2.99 23.13
C TYR A 489 -16.61 4.48 23.01
N GLN A 490 -15.70 5.42 23.27
CA GLN A 490 -15.89 6.85 23.02
C GLN A 490 -15.72 7.16 21.54
N PHE A 491 -14.74 6.56 20.88
CA PHE A 491 -14.50 6.73 19.46
C PHE A 491 -15.74 6.35 18.62
N TYR A 492 -16.44 5.26 18.99
CA TYR A 492 -17.67 4.83 18.35
C TYR A 492 -18.94 5.37 19.04
N LEU A 493 -18.85 6.32 19.96
CA LEU A 493 -19.94 6.95 20.68
C LEU A 493 -20.89 5.94 21.39
N LEU A 494 -20.36 4.80 21.87
CA LEU A 494 -21.18 3.80 22.55
C LEU A 494 -21.64 4.27 23.92
N ASP A 495 -20.86 5.08 24.61
CA ASP A 495 -21.22 5.78 25.85
C ASP A 495 -22.42 6.72 25.63
N ILE A 496 -22.38 7.55 24.61
CA ILE A 496 -23.47 8.44 24.22
C ILE A 496 -24.70 7.63 23.77
N SER A 497 -24.50 6.59 22.96
CA SER A 497 -25.58 5.70 22.51
C SER A 497 -26.28 5.01 23.70
N ALA A 498 -25.52 4.57 24.71
CA ALA A 498 -26.06 3.99 25.92
C ALA A 498 -26.89 5.01 26.74
N ILE A 499 -26.43 6.26 26.86
CA ILE A 499 -27.15 7.34 27.52
C ILE A 499 -28.47 7.64 26.78
N ILE A 500 -28.41 7.79 25.44
CA ILE A 500 -29.62 8.05 24.63
C ILE A 500 -30.63 6.91 24.77
N LEU A 501 -30.14 5.65 24.73
CA LEU A 501 -30.98 4.48 24.92
C LEU A 501 -31.66 4.47 26.30
N ALA A 502 -30.91 4.73 27.36
CA ALA A 502 -31.41 4.81 28.72
C ALA A 502 -32.52 5.89 28.87
N ILE A 503 -32.25 7.10 28.35
CA ILE A 503 -33.24 8.21 28.35
C ILE A 503 -34.49 7.82 27.55
N SER A 504 -34.36 7.16 26.42
CA SER A 504 -35.48 6.74 25.56
C SER A 504 -36.32 5.61 26.18
N LEU A 505 -35.69 4.70 26.92
CA LEU A 505 -36.35 3.60 27.60
C LEU A 505 -37.08 4.03 28.88
N LEU A 506 -36.62 5.06 29.57
CA LEU A 506 -37.14 5.52 30.85
C LEU A 506 -38.66 5.83 30.80
N PRO A 507 -39.19 6.60 29.82
CA PRO A 507 -40.64 6.85 29.70
C PRO A 507 -41.43 5.56 29.44
N ILE A 508 -40.88 4.65 28.62
CA ILE A 508 -41.51 3.37 28.29
C ILE A 508 -41.66 2.50 29.54
N LEU A 509 -40.56 2.36 30.30
CA LEU A 509 -40.56 1.62 31.56
C LEU A 509 -41.48 2.25 32.60
N THR A 510 -41.53 3.58 32.66
CA THR A 510 -42.46 4.32 33.56
C THR A 510 -43.91 4.06 33.19
N LEU A 511 -44.26 4.18 31.91
CA LEU A 511 -45.60 3.88 31.42
C LEU A 511 -46.00 2.42 31.66
N TYR A 512 -45.08 1.48 31.46
CA TYR A 512 -45.30 0.07 31.76
C TYR A 512 -45.55 -0.15 33.26
N ALA A 513 -44.71 0.42 34.13
CA ALA A 513 -44.88 0.33 35.58
C ALA A 513 -46.23 0.94 36.06
N VAL A 514 -46.59 2.11 35.52
CA VAL A 514 -47.88 2.76 35.81
C VAL A 514 -49.05 1.90 35.34
N SER A 515 -49.01 1.38 34.13
CA SER A 515 -50.06 0.51 33.57
C SER A 515 -50.23 -0.78 34.40
N ARG A 516 -49.11 -1.39 34.81
CA ARG A 516 -49.11 -2.58 35.66
C ARG A 516 -49.71 -2.28 37.04
N ASN A 517 -49.34 -1.16 37.65
CA ASN A 517 -49.91 -0.75 38.93
C ASN A 517 -51.41 -0.46 38.82
N ILE A 518 -51.86 0.21 37.76
CA ILE A 518 -53.30 0.44 37.50
C ILE A 518 -54.05 -0.90 37.35
N LYS A 519 -53.49 -1.87 36.64
CA LYS A 519 -54.08 -3.20 36.47
C LYS A 519 -54.20 -3.93 37.81
N SER A 520 -53.14 -3.96 38.62
CA SER A 520 -53.11 -4.53 39.95
C SER A 520 -54.13 -3.85 40.88
N PHE A 521 -54.23 -2.52 40.87
CA PHE A 521 -55.22 -1.78 41.62
C PHE A 521 -56.67 -2.14 41.22
N ARG A 522 -56.93 -2.30 39.93
CA ARG A 522 -58.24 -2.73 39.41
C ARG A 522 -58.60 -4.15 39.89
N GLU A 523 -57.65 -5.08 39.86
CA GLU A 523 -57.85 -6.44 40.36
C GLU A 523 -58.12 -6.50 41.85
N ILE A 524 -57.37 -5.77 42.69
CA ILE A 524 -57.58 -5.66 44.13
C ILE A 524 -58.95 -5.03 44.43
N ARG A 525 -59.35 -4.00 43.63
CA ARG A 525 -60.63 -3.34 43.81
C ARG A 525 -61.84 -4.25 43.40
N ALA A 526 -61.64 -5.10 42.39
CA ALA A 526 -62.60 -6.10 41.99
C ALA A 526 -62.81 -7.18 43.07
N LEU A 527 -61.72 -7.70 43.64
CA LEU A 527 -61.71 -8.66 44.74
C LEU A 527 -62.42 -8.09 46.01
N LYS A 528 -62.12 -6.83 46.36
CA LYS A 528 -62.77 -6.16 47.49
C LYS A 528 -64.29 -5.91 47.27
N LYS A 529 -64.76 -5.80 46.03
CA LYS A 529 -66.19 -5.64 45.68
C LYS A 529 -66.93 -6.96 45.80
N VAL A 530 -66.31 -8.06 45.39
CA VAL A 530 -66.86 -9.41 45.57
C VAL A 530 -66.97 -9.78 47.06
N ALA A 531 -65.94 -9.54 47.86
CA ALA A 531 -65.96 -9.79 49.33
C ALA A 531 -66.94 -8.89 50.14
N LYS A 532 -67.57 -7.87 49.57
CA LYS A 532 -68.65 -7.05 50.21
C LYS A 532 -70.03 -7.47 49.82
N THR A 533 -70.16 -8.38 48.87
CA THR A 533 -71.45 -8.91 48.37
C THR A 533 -71.76 -10.31 48.90
N GLU A 534 -70.81 -10.94 49.59
CA GLU A 534 -70.97 -12.09 50.49
C GLU A 534 -71.16 -11.59 51.92
#